data_243c6fab11747668a6ebd69cb47d75bb
#
_entry.id   243c6fab11747668a6ebd69cb47d75bb
#
_cell.length_a   1.000
_cell.length_b   1.000
_cell.length_c   1.000
_cell.angle_alpha   90.00
_cell.angle_beta   90.00
_cell.angle_gamma   90.00
#
_symmetry.space_group_name_H-M   'P 1'
#
loop_
_entity.id
_entity.type
_entity.pdbx_description
1 polymer ?
#
loop_
_entity_poly.entity_id
_entity_poly.type
_entity_poly.pdbx_seq_one_letter_code
_entity_poly.pdbx_strand_id
1 'polypeptide(L)'
;LLLDVYQPVGDTSTSRPVLIAIHGGGFKTGSKATLSGIAQEWARRGYVVFSLNYRLDAGNQCQAVQDGKVPPSELAAEAERCRNAVEAAQYDSQAAIRWVRAHAGTYGIDATRVAVMGSSAGAVTALNLAYQSDTPGDVGDYDDYDSAIGAALVMSGCGYDPSKIGAGDAAVAMIHAELDGAVPMQCAIATAAIARSRGLVAETMLWYGEGTHAKGLYEKYQSTIDPVWTQFLIRELSLTDGAAPTVVPPNSTTEIRGTPNRSAVVSLVATGTAGGGYLQALPCTAAAGSTSNLNTDAAGQTRAGLAVVRFDAGGTACVYNSMATHVVVDLQGYLAEGAFDDVTDARLLDTRSGSTPRAGSMAVLRGEPNRSAVLSLVATGSLGSGFLQALPCGSAPGATSNLNLDAAGQTRSGLAIVPFGADGTVCLYTSATTHLLVDLQGYFTAGTFDDIADARLLDTRAGARAAAGGTTVIRGNPGSSAFVSLIATGSLGSGYLTALPCDATPGITSNLNIDAAGLTIAGTAVVRFDTEGEACIYSSVATHLVVDLQGYFSAGSFDDIADARLLDTRGSG
;
A
#
# COMPACT_ATOMS: atom_id res chain seq x y z
N LEU A 1 12.19 -35.90 4.67
CA LEU A 1 12.26 -34.52 4.17
C LEU A 1 13.72 -34.08 3.97
N LEU A 2 14.02 -33.39 2.88
CA LEU A 2 15.32 -32.76 2.63
C LEU A 2 15.10 -31.25 2.58
N LEU A 3 16.02 -30.51 3.22
CA LEU A 3 16.01 -29.05 3.18
C LEU A 3 17.45 -28.49 3.04
N ASP A 4 17.57 -27.27 2.54
CA ASP A 4 18.81 -26.49 2.56
C ASP A 4 18.65 -25.36 3.58
N VAL A 5 19.73 -25.04 4.29
CA VAL A 5 19.77 -23.96 5.27
C VAL A 5 20.66 -22.82 4.77
N TYR A 6 20.15 -21.61 4.81
CA TYR A 6 20.87 -20.38 4.49
C TYR A 6 20.90 -19.49 5.72
N GLN A 7 22.11 -19.13 6.17
CA GLN A 7 22.33 -18.35 7.39
C GLN A 7 23.14 -17.10 7.09
N PRO A 8 22.93 -16.00 7.87
CA PRO A 8 23.82 -14.84 7.84
C PRO A 8 25.27 -15.22 8.14
N VAL A 9 26.22 -14.64 7.41
CA VAL A 9 27.64 -14.86 7.62
C VAL A 9 28.22 -13.73 8.49
N GLY A 10 29.03 -14.10 9.50
CA GLY A 10 29.69 -13.13 10.36
C GLY A 10 28.85 -12.50 11.46
N ASP A 11 27.60 -12.93 11.61
CA ASP A 11 26.69 -12.51 12.68
C ASP A 11 26.72 -13.52 13.85
N THR A 12 26.65 -13.00 15.07
CA THR A 12 26.66 -13.79 16.32
C THR A 12 25.29 -13.86 16.99
N SER A 13 24.23 -13.38 16.38
CA SER A 13 22.87 -13.43 16.92
C SER A 13 22.42 -14.88 17.16
N THR A 14 21.76 -15.12 18.29
CA THR A 14 21.22 -16.43 18.68
C THR A 14 19.68 -16.46 18.72
N SER A 15 19.02 -15.42 18.19
CA SER A 15 17.56 -15.27 18.22
C SER A 15 17.05 -14.68 16.88
N ARG A 16 17.42 -15.33 15.77
CA ARG A 16 17.04 -14.88 14.43
C ARG A 16 15.64 -15.33 14.06
N PRO A 17 14.89 -14.52 13.30
CA PRO A 17 13.63 -14.96 12.70
C PRO A 17 13.89 -16.06 11.67
N VAL A 18 12.88 -16.89 11.49
CA VAL A 18 12.88 -18.01 10.54
C VAL A 18 12.03 -17.67 9.32
N LEU A 19 12.53 -18.06 8.15
CA LEU A 19 11.74 -18.06 6.91
C LEU A 19 11.79 -19.45 6.25
N ILE A 20 10.65 -20.11 6.08
CA ILE A 20 10.55 -21.39 5.38
C ILE A 20 10.21 -21.11 3.91
N ALA A 21 11.09 -21.49 2.98
CA ALA A 21 10.90 -21.28 1.54
C ALA A 21 10.33 -22.55 0.86
N ILE A 22 9.17 -22.40 0.22
CA ILE A 22 8.38 -23.50 -0.37
C ILE A 22 8.29 -23.29 -1.88
N HIS A 23 8.88 -24.18 -2.66
CA HIS A 23 8.96 -24.04 -4.11
C HIS A 23 7.63 -24.31 -4.81
N GLY A 24 7.50 -23.79 -6.05
CA GLY A 24 6.39 -24.06 -6.96
C GLY A 24 6.59 -25.35 -7.77
N GLY A 25 5.81 -25.49 -8.84
CA GLY A 25 5.89 -26.61 -9.78
C GLY A 25 4.63 -27.48 -9.83
N GLY A 26 3.46 -26.92 -9.44
CA GLY A 26 2.15 -27.56 -9.57
C GLY A 26 2.00 -28.84 -8.75
N PHE A 27 2.73 -28.97 -7.63
CA PHE A 27 2.83 -30.20 -6.81
C PHE A 27 3.37 -31.42 -7.58
N LYS A 28 3.96 -31.19 -8.74
CA LYS A 28 4.39 -32.19 -9.71
C LYS A 28 5.90 -32.22 -9.90
N THR A 29 6.52 -31.05 -9.86
CA THR A 29 7.95 -30.84 -10.12
C THR A 29 8.52 -29.78 -9.18
N GLY A 30 9.82 -29.55 -9.25
CA GLY A 30 10.51 -28.53 -8.45
C GLY A 30 11.35 -29.14 -7.34
N SER A 31 12.09 -28.29 -6.66
CA SER A 31 12.93 -28.70 -5.52
C SER A 31 13.34 -27.50 -4.67
N LYS A 32 13.91 -27.75 -3.51
CA LYS A 32 14.50 -26.75 -2.59
C LYS A 32 15.50 -25.79 -3.27
N ALA A 33 16.13 -26.18 -4.38
CA ALA A 33 17.03 -25.32 -5.13
C ALA A 33 16.29 -24.23 -5.95
N THR A 34 14.98 -24.35 -6.19
CA THR A 34 14.20 -23.40 -7.00
C THR A 34 14.22 -21.99 -6.44
N LEU A 35 14.20 -21.85 -5.10
CA LEU A 35 14.19 -20.55 -4.40
C LEU A 35 15.53 -20.18 -3.78
N SER A 36 16.65 -20.86 -4.14
CA SER A 36 17.96 -20.66 -3.52
C SER A 36 18.46 -19.20 -3.58
N GLY A 37 18.28 -18.52 -4.71
CA GLY A 37 18.66 -17.11 -4.84
C GLY A 37 17.90 -16.19 -3.87
N ILE A 38 16.59 -16.38 -3.79
CA ILE A 38 15.71 -15.64 -2.87
C ILE A 38 16.07 -15.97 -1.40
N ALA A 39 16.29 -17.25 -1.10
CA ALA A 39 16.70 -17.68 0.24
C ALA A 39 18.02 -17.05 0.71
N GLN A 40 19.00 -16.94 -0.19
CA GLN A 40 20.26 -16.24 0.10
C GLN A 40 20.05 -14.75 0.38
N GLU A 41 19.15 -14.10 -0.38
CA GLU A 41 18.85 -12.68 -0.22
C GLU A 41 18.20 -12.40 1.14
N TRP A 42 17.23 -13.21 1.56
CA TRP A 42 16.62 -13.10 2.87
C TRP A 42 17.58 -13.47 4.02
N ALA A 43 18.50 -14.41 3.79
CA ALA A 43 19.56 -14.70 4.77
C ALA A 43 20.48 -13.48 4.99
N ARG A 44 20.82 -12.72 3.94
CA ARG A 44 21.59 -11.46 4.08
C ARG A 44 20.86 -10.39 4.90
N ARG A 45 19.52 -10.48 5.02
CA ARG A 45 18.69 -9.60 5.85
C ARG A 45 18.54 -10.04 7.29
N GLY A 46 19.25 -11.10 7.69
CA GLY A 46 19.26 -11.56 9.08
C GLY A 46 18.36 -12.75 9.39
N TYR A 47 17.61 -13.28 8.41
CA TYR A 47 16.79 -14.49 8.61
C TYR A 47 17.63 -15.75 8.51
N VAL A 48 17.23 -16.80 9.24
CA VAL A 48 17.65 -18.17 8.90
C VAL A 48 16.59 -18.75 7.99
N VAL A 49 16.96 -19.07 6.74
CA VAL A 49 16.04 -19.54 5.73
C VAL A 49 16.21 -21.05 5.52
N PHE A 50 15.10 -21.77 5.59
CA PHE A 50 15.03 -23.20 5.32
C PHE A 50 14.23 -23.44 4.03
N SER A 51 14.93 -23.80 2.95
CA SER A 51 14.28 -24.14 1.68
C SER A 51 14.06 -25.64 1.62
N LEU A 52 12.80 -26.07 1.47
CA LEU A 52 12.44 -27.47 1.62
C LEU A 52 12.02 -28.14 0.31
N ASN A 53 12.21 -29.46 0.26
CA ASN A 53 11.48 -30.35 -0.62
C ASN A 53 10.19 -30.80 0.08
N TYR A 54 9.14 -30.99 -0.67
CA TYR A 54 7.93 -31.66 -0.23
C TYR A 54 7.58 -32.78 -1.20
N ARG A 55 6.71 -33.72 -0.81
CA ARG A 55 6.29 -34.85 -1.65
C ARG A 55 5.61 -34.35 -2.92
N LEU A 56 6.05 -34.87 -4.05
CA LEU A 56 5.54 -34.53 -5.38
C LEU A 56 4.78 -35.71 -5.96
N ASP A 57 3.69 -35.42 -6.66
CA ASP A 57 3.00 -36.39 -7.50
C ASP A 57 3.18 -36.04 -8.98
N ALA A 58 4.16 -36.65 -9.63
CA ALA A 58 4.49 -36.39 -11.03
C ALA A 58 3.33 -36.68 -12.01
N GLY A 59 2.35 -37.44 -11.57
CA GLY A 59 1.18 -37.78 -12.38
C GLY A 59 -0.05 -36.89 -12.14
N ASN A 60 -0.02 -35.96 -11.18
CA ASN A 60 -1.18 -35.11 -10.91
C ASN A 60 -1.54 -34.21 -12.10
N GLN A 61 -2.83 -33.87 -12.19
CA GLN A 61 -3.38 -32.97 -13.21
C GLN A 61 -4.06 -31.76 -12.57
N CYS A 62 -3.53 -31.23 -11.45
CA CYS A 62 -4.14 -30.15 -10.68
C CYS A 62 -4.47 -28.92 -11.52
N GLN A 63 -3.57 -28.52 -12.44
CA GLN A 63 -3.83 -27.40 -13.34
C GLN A 63 -4.98 -27.71 -14.31
N ALA A 64 -5.04 -28.93 -14.85
CA ALA A 64 -6.13 -29.31 -15.75
C ALA A 64 -7.48 -29.43 -15.03
N VAL A 65 -7.48 -29.85 -13.76
CA VAL A 65 -8.67 -29.84 -12.90
C VAL A 65 -9.18 -28.42 -12.70
N GLN A 66 -8.27 -27.51 -12.35
CA GLN A 66 -8.59 -26.09 -12.16
C GLN A 66 -9.12 -25.42 -13.43
N ASP A 67 -8.53 -25.74 -14.57
CA ASP A 67 -8.91 -25.21 -15.88
C ASP A 67 -10.19 -25.86 -16.46
N GLY A 68 -10.78 -26.86 -15.79
CA GLY A 68 -11.92 -27.61 -16.30
C GLY A 68 -11.62 -28.45 -17.54
N LYS A 69 -10.34 -28.84 -17.75
CA LYS A 69 -9.86 -29.59 -18.93
C LYS A 69 -9.80 -31.10 -18.73
N VAL A 70 -10.13 -31.59 -17.54
CA VAL A 70 -10.20 -33.05 -17.24
C VAL A 70 -11.54 -33.59 -17.71
N PRO A 71 -11.58 -34.76 -18.39
CA PRO A 71 -12.83 -35.40 -18.79
C PRO A 71 -13.75 -35.66 -17.58
N PRO A 72 -15.08 -35.50 -17.71
CA PRO A 72 -16.01 -35.73 -16.59
C PRO A 72 -15.89 -37.12 -15.93
N SER A 73 -15.52 -38.15 -16.69
CA SER A 73 -15.30 -39.52 -16.19
C SER A 73 -14.07 -39.67 -15.27
N GLU A 74 -13.10 -38.77 -15.38
CA GLU A 74 -11.83 -38.77 -14.65
C GLU A 74 -11.76 -37.68 -13.57
N LEU A 75 -12.65 -36.67 -13.64
CA LEU A 75 -12.59 -35.47 -12.83
C LEU A 75 -12.58 -35.75 -11.32
N ALA A 76 -13.39 -36.70 -10.85
CA ALA A 76 -13.47 -37.03 -9.43
C ALA A 76 -12.15 -37.61 -8.91
N ALA A 77 -11.56 -38.55 -9.67
CA ALA A 77 -10.30 -39.20 -9.30
C ALA A 77 -9.12 -38.22 -9.36
N GLU A 78 -9.05 -37.37 -10.40
CA GLU A 78 -7.97 -36.39 -10.53
C GLU A 78 -8.12 -35.25 -9.50
N ALA A 79 -9.33 -34.81 -9.15
CA ALA A 79 -9.58 -33.86 -8.08
C ALA A 79 -9.17 -34.41 -6.70
N GLU A 80 -9.44 -35.70 -6.42
CA GLU A 80 -8.97 -36.35 -5.20
C GLU A 80 -7.43 -36.47 -5.18
N ARG A 81 -6.83 -36.88 -6.29
CA ARG A 81 -5.38 -36.95 -6.43
C ARG A 81 -4.72 -35.56 -6.19
N CYS A 82 -5.33 -34.50 -6.70
CA CYS A 82 -4.87 -33.15 -6.49
C CYS A 82 -4.98 -32.75 -5.01
N ARG A 83 -6.09 -33.03 -4.34
CA ARG A 83 -6.21 -32.77 -2.89
C ARG A 83 -5.10 -33.47 -2.11
N ASN A 84 -4.86 -34.73 -2.40
CA ASN A 84 -3.82 -35.54 -1.72
C ASN A 84 -2.41 -34.92 -1.95
N ALA A 85 -2.11 -34.39 -3.15
CA ALA A 85 -0.83 -33.75 -3.44
C ALA A 85 -0.68 -32.41 -2.68
N VAL A 86 -1.75 -31.61 -2.59
CA VAL A 86 -1.79 -30.37 -1.79
C VAL A 86 -1.61 -30.65 -0.31
N GLU A 87 -2.34 -31.62 0.23
CA GLU A 87 -2.25 -32.04 1.65
C GLU A 87 -0.85 -32.60 1.97
N ALA A 88 -0.26 -33.40 1.08
CA ALA A 88 1.09 -33.90 1.28
C ALA A 88 2.12 -32.78 1.38
N ALA A 89 2.01 -31.75 0.54
CA ALA A 89 2.90 -30.58 0.60
C ALA A 89 2.69 -29.76 1.90
N GLN A 90 1.44 -29.61 2.35
CA GLN A 90 1.12 -28.97 3.62
C GLN A 90 1.71 -29.74 4.80
N TYR A 91 1.47 -31.04 4.91
CA TYR A 91 1.94 -31.87 6.01
C TYR A 91 3.46 -31.97 6.08
N ASP A 92 4.14 -32.06 4.93
CA ASP A 92 5.59 -32.04 4.87
C ASP A 92 6.16 -30.69 5.33
N SER A 93 5.48 -29.60 4.99
CA SER A 93 5.88 -28.25 5.44
C SER A 93 5.64 -28.06 6.94
N GLN A 94 4.53 -28.56 7.48
CA GLN A 94 4.25 -28.58 8.92
C GLN A 94 5.31 -29.40 9.69
N ALA A 95 5.68 -30.58 9.17
CA ALA A 95 6.75 -31.40 9.75
C ALA A 95 8.10 -30.65 9.71
N ALA A 96 8.41 -29.92 8.64
CA ALA A 96 9.61 -29.10 8.55
C ALA A 96 9.62 -27.97 9.60
N ILE A 97 8.50 -27.29 9.81
CA ILE A 97 8.38 -26.22 10.82
C ILE A 97 8.61 -26.81 12.23
N ARG A 98 8.00 -27.94 12.56
CA ARG A 98 8.22 -28.62 13.84
C ARG A 98 9.69 -29.01 14.04
N TRP A 99 10.31 -29.57 13.00
CA TRP A 99 11.73 -29.91 13.03
C TRP A 99 12.61 -28.67 13.27
N VAL A 100 12.33 -27.57 12.58
CA VAL A 100 13.07 -26.28 12.73
C VAL A 100 12.95 -25.79 14.17
N ARG A 101 11.77 -25.83 14.78
CA ARG A 101 11.58 -25.46 16.20
C ARG A 101 12.37 -26.33 17.15
N ALA A 102 12.36 -27.64 16.94
CA ALA A 102 13.13 -28.59 17.75
C ALA A 102 14.65 -28.34 17.67
N HIS A 103 15.14 -27.73 16.58
CA HIS A 103 16.55 -27.46 16.35
C HIS A 103 16.90 -25.96 16.52
N ALA A 104 16.06 -25.18 17.20
CA ALA A 104 16.24 -23.74 17.34
C ALA A 104 17.62 -23.35 17.88
N GLY A 105 18.08 -24.04 18.92
CA GLY A 105 19.43 -23.79 19.49
C GLY A 105 20.58 -24.09 18.53
N THR A 106 20.42 -25.10 17.65
CA THR A 106 21.46 -25.46 16.67
C THR A 106 21.67 -24.36 15.63
N TYR A 107 20.60 -23.69 15.23
CA TYR A 107 20.63 -22.67 14.16
C TYR A 107 20.60 -21.23 14.70
N GLY A 108 20.57 -21.02 16.03
CA GLY A 108 20.50 -19.71 16.65
C GLY A 108 19.24 -18.93 16.23
N ILE A 109 18.11 -19.59 16.23
CA ILE A 109 16.82 -19.02 15.81
C ILE A 109 15.86 -18.83 16.98
N ASP A 110 14.94 -17.88 16.81
CA ASP A 110 13.78 -17.73 17.68
C ASP A 110 12.63 -18.58 17.12
N ALA A 111 12.30 -19.65 17.83
CA ALA A 111 11.25 -20.60 17.43
C ALA A 111 9.85 -20.00 17.42
N THR A 112 9.63 -18.81 18.00
CA THR A 112 8.34 -18.10 18.01
C THR A 112 8.17 -17.18 16.81
N ARG A 113 9.24 -16.83 16.11
CA ARG A 113 9.29 -15.90 14.99
C ARG A 113 9.47 -16.63 13.66
N VAL A 114 8.44 -17.39 13.28
CA VAL A 114 8.43 -18.24 12.07
C VAL A 114 7.49 -17.67 11.02
N ALA A 115 8.04 -17.40 9.84
CA ALA A 115 7.28 -17.08 8.62
C ALA A 115 7.52 -18.13 7.54
N VAL A 116 6.62 -18.17 6.56
CA VAL A 116 6.78 -18.98 5.35
C VAL A 116 6.77 -18.09 4.10
N MET A 117 7.42 -18.55 3.05
CA MET A 117 7.40 -17.93 1.72
C MET A 117 7.09 -19.01 0.69
N GLY A 118 6.11 -18.78 -0.16
CA GLY A 118 5.71 -19.78 -1.16
C GLY A 118 5.57 -19.19 -2.56
N SER A 119 5.89 -20.01 -3.57
CA SER A 119 5.77 -19.66 -4.99
C SER A 119 4.82 -20.63 -5.69
N SER A 120 3.75 -20.15 -6.36
CA SER A 120 2.81 -20.98 -7.13
C SER A 120 2.18 -22.10 -6.25
N ALA A 121 2.40 -23.37 -6.52
CA ALA A 121 2.00 -24.48 -5.64
C ALA A 121 2.50 -24.28 -4.19
N GLY A 122 3.72 -23.80 -4.00
CA GLY A 122 4.26 -23.45 -2.68
C GLY A 122 3.52 -22.26 -2.05
N ALA A 123 2.97 -21.34 -2.85
CA ALA A 123 2.15 -20.23 -2.35
C ALA A 123 0.78 -20.72 -1.83
N VAL A 124 0.19 -21.72 -2.49
CA VAL A 124 -1.00 -22.42 -1.99
C VAL A 124 -0.69 -23.11 -0.66
N THR A 125 0.46 -23.79 -0.58
CA THR A 125 0.92 -24.43 0.66
C THR A 125 1.14 -23.38 1.77
N ALA A 126 1.74 -22.24 1.46
CA ALA A 126 1.95 -21.14 2.43
C ALA A 126 0.61 -20.59 2.97
N LEU A 127 -0.41 -20.44 2.12
CA LEU A 127 -1.77 -20.07 2.54
C LEU A 127 -2.43 -21.13 3.42
N ASN A 128 -2.25 -22.43 3.09
CA ASN A 128 -2.75 -23.50 3.93
C ASN A 128 -2.07 -23.50 5.31
N LEU A 129 -0.75 -23.24 5.37
CA LEU A 129 -0.04 -23.11 6.65
C LEU A 129 -0.52 -21.91 7.46
N ALA A 130 -0.87 -20.81 6.78
CA ALA A 130 -1.40 -19.62 7.44
C ALA A 130 -2.80 -19.85 8.02
N TYR A 131 -3.67 -20.57 7.31
CA TYR A 131 -5.10 -20.66 7.59
C TYR A 131 -5.60 -22.03 8.05
N GLN A 132 -4.72 -23.02 8.13
CA GLN A 132 -5.04 -24.39 8.53
C GLN A 132 -3.96 -24.97 9.46
N SER A 133 -3.33 -24.13 10.28
CA SER A 133 -2.30 -24.57 11.23
C SER A 133 -2.84 -25.48 12.34
N ASP A 134 -4.14 -25.40 12.61
CA ASP A 134 -4.88 -26.25 13.56
C ASP A 134 -5.20 -27.64 13.02
N THR A 135 -4.92 -27.92 11.74
CA THR A 135 -5.07 -29.21 11.11
C THR A 135 -3.70 -29.86 10.93
N PRO A 136 -3.04 -30.35 11.98
CA PRO A 136 -1.76 -31.00 11.86
C PRO A 136 -1.94 -32.32 11.10
N GLY A 137 -1.05 -32.57 10.13
CA GLY A 137 -1.00 -33.83 9.45
C GLY A 137 -0.32 -34.90 10.31
N ASP A 138 0.39 -35.81 9.65
CA ASP A 138 1.25 -36.78 10.33
C ASP A 138 2.37 -36.02 11.07
N VAL A 139 2.32 -36.03 12.41
CA VAL A 139 3.21 -35.27 13.28
C VAL A 139 4.61 -35.86 13.39
N GLY A 140 4.79 -37.12 13.15
CA GLY A 140 6.09 -37.82 13.17
C GLY A 140 6.84 -37.70 14.50
N ASP A 141 8.16 -37.48 14.43
CA ASP A 141 9.06 -37.50 15.59
C ASP A 141 9.09 -36.18 16.41
N TYR A 142 8.32 -35.14 16.04
CA TYR A 142 8.37 -33.79 16.65
C TYR A 142 6.97 -33.29 17.03
N ASP A 143 6.15 -34.18 17.57
CA ASP A 143 4.77 -33.92 17.99
C ASP A 143 4.64 -32.99 19.21
N ASP A 144 5.71 -32.84 19.99
CA ASP A 144 5.77 -31.85 21.09
C ASP A 144 5.85 -30.39 20.60
N TYR A 145 6.04 -30.17 19.28
CA TYR A 145 6.12 -28.83 18.69
C TYR A 145 4.92 -28.56 17.78
N ASP A 146 4.41 -27.32 17.79
CA ASP A 146 3.37 -26.90 16.85
C ASP A 146 3.94 -26.48 15.47
N SER A 147 3.09 -26.36 14.48
CA SER A 147 3.44 -25.90 13.13
C SER A 147 2.87 -24.50 12.81
N ALA A 148 2.40 -23.75 13.80
CA ALA A 148 1.85 -22.42 13.60
C ALA A 148 2.92 -21.45 13.07
N ILE A 149 2.50 -20.47 12.30
CA ILE A 149 3.37 -19.43 11.75
C ILE A 149 2.79 -18.06 12.10
N GLY A 150 3.64 -17.04 12.16
CA GLY A 150 3.20 -15.65 12.39
C GLY A 150 2.85 -14.93 11.09
N ALA A 151 3.47 -15.31 9.97
CA ALA A 151 3.28 -14.61 8.70
C ALA A 151 3.53 -15.51 7.48
N ALA A 152 2.88 -15.18 6.34
CA ALA A 152 3.15 -15.82 5.05
C ALA A 152 3.36 -14.80 3.93
N LEU A 153 4.41 -15.02 3.11
CA LEU A 153 4.72 -14.28 1.89
C LEU A 153 4.31 -15.16 0.69
N VAL A 154 3.42 -14.67 -0.16
CA VAL A 154 2.69 -15.48 -1.13
C VAL A 154 2.90 -14.96 -2.55
N MET A 155 3.57 -15.72 -3.41
CA MET A 155 3.82 -15.40 -4.82
C MET A 155 2.86 -16.17 -5.73
N SER A 156 1.83 -15.51 -6.24
CA SER A 156 0.76 -16.09 -7.09
C SER A 156 0.11 -17.31 -6.43
N GLY A 157 -0.52 -17.10 -5.25
CA GLY A 157 -1.24 -18.13 -4.49
C GLY A 157 -2.74 -17.94 -4.50
N CYS A 158 -3.46 -19.01 -4.13
CA CYS A 158 -4.91 -19.06 -4.01
C CYS A 158 -5.31 -19.91 -2.80
N GLY A 159 -6.22 -19.42 -1.96
CA GLY A 159 -6.83 -20.20 -0.88
C GLY A 159 -7.98 -21.05 -1.42
N TYR A 160 -7.76 -22.35 -1.62
CA TYR A 160 -8.78 -23.24 -2.19
C TYR A 160 -9.94 -23.56 -1.25
N ASP A 161 -9.75 -23.41 0.05
CA ASP A 161 -10.83 -23.59 1.05
C ASP A 161 -10.92 -22.37 1.98
N PRO A 162 -11.60 -21.29 1.54
CA PRO A 162 -11.76 -20.08 2.34
C PRO A 162 -12.55 -20.29 3.64
N SER A 163 -13.29 -21.40 3.78
CA SER A 163 -14.03 -21.71 5.00
C SER A 163 -13.11 -21.97 6.20
N LYS A 164 -11.86 -22.35 5.94
CA LYS A 164 -10.83 -22.63 6.93
C LYS A 164 -10.20 -21.36 7.55
N ILE A 165 -10.31 -20.21 6.89
CA ILE A 165 -9.78 -18.97 7.42
C ILE A 165 -10.53 -18.60 8.71
N GLY A 166 -9.85 -18.49 9.83
CA GLY A 166 -10.41 -18.26 11.17
C GLY A 166 -9.80 -17.03 11.86
N ALA A 167 -10.46 -16.57 12.93
CA ALA A 167 -9.89 -15.51 13.77
C ALA A 167 -8.62 -16.04 14.47
N GLY A 168 -7.53 -15.26 14.43
CA GLY A 168 -6.24 -15.63 15.02
C GLY A 168 -5.30 -16.38 14.10
N ASP A 169 -5.70 -16.63 12.85
CA ASP A 169 -4.81 -17.16 11.82
C ASP A 169 -3.71 -16.16 11.44
N ALA A 170 -2.66 -16.64 10.76
CA ALA A 170 -1.50 -15.85 10.44
C ALA A 170 -1.79 -14.73 9.42
N ALA A 171 -1.03 -13.64 9.52
CA ALA A 171 -1.02 -12.56 8.54
C ALA A 171 -0.44 -13.02 7.19
N VAL A 172 -0.94 -12.47 6.08
CA VAL A 172 -0.41 -12.78 4.75
C VAL A 172 -0.08 -11.51 3.95
N ALA A 173 1.02 -11.55 3.18
CA ALA A 173 1.35 -10.56 2.16
C ALA A 173 1.48 -11.27 0.80
N MET A 174 0.66 -10.85 -0.16
CA MET A 174 0.49 -11.53 -1.45
C MET A 174 0.96 -10.63 -2.59
N ILE A 175 1.66 -11.20 -3.56
CA ILE A 175 1.93 -10.58 -4.86
C ILE A 175 1.25 -11.36 -5.97
N HIS A 176 0.66 -10.66 -6.95
CA HIS A 176 -0.01 -11.31 -8.08
C HIS A 176 -0.01 -10.42 -9.33
N ALA A 177 0.01 -11.05 -10.50
CA ALA A 177 -0.13 -10.40 -11.79
C ALA A 177 -1.53 -10.63 -12.36
N GLU A 178 -2.13 -9.60 -13.00
CA GLU A 178 -3.49 -9.66 -13.53
C GLU A 178 -3.66 -10.74 -14.60
N LEU A 179 -2.70 -10.85 -15.50
CA LEU A 179 -2.73 -11.79 -16.63
C LEU A 179 -1.96 -13.09 -16.33
N ASP A 180 -1.82 -13.45 -15.05
CA ASP A 180 -1.21 -14.72 -14.65
C ASP A 180 -2.00 -15.90 -15.24
N GLY A 181 -1.38 -16.63 -16.16
CA GLY A 181 -2.00 -17.73 -16.87
C GLY A 181 -2.09 -19.05 -16.10
N ALA A 182 -1.52 -19.12 -14.88
CA ALA A 182 -1.49 -20.34 -14.07
C ALA A 182 -2.44 -20.26 -12.85
N VAL A 183 -2.45 -19.11 -12.16
CA VAL A 183 -3.33 -18.87 -11.01
C VAL A 183 -4.07 -17.55 -11.23
N PRO A 184 -5.39 -17.54 -11.29
CA PRO A 184 -6.16 -16.31 -11.49
C PRO A 184 -5.97 -15.32 -10.33
N MET A 185 -5.64 -14.05 -10.64
CA MET A 185 -5.47 -12.98 -9.63
C MET A 185 -6.72 -12.81 -8.76
N GLN A 186 -7.91 -13.01 -9.32
CA GLN A 186 -9.18 -12.92 -8.61
C GLN A 186 -9.28 -13.88 -7.41
N CYS A 187 -8.59 -15.02 -7.47
CA CYS A 187 -8.57 -15.95 -6.35
C CYS A 187 -7.74 -15.38 -5.17
N ALA A 188 -6.62 -14.73 -5.45
CA ALA A 188 -5.83 -14.06 -4.41
C ALA A 188 -6.61 -12.90 -3.78
N ILE A 189 -7.29 -12.09 -4.59
CA ILE A 189 -8.16 -11.00 -4.13
C ILE A 189 -9.26 -11.55 -3.21
N ALA A 190 -9.97 -12.59 -3.64
CA ALA A 190 -11.03 -13.21 -2.84
C ALA A 190 -10.50 -13.80 -1.52
N THR A 191 -9.32 -14.45 -1.54
CA THR A 191 -8.67 -14.99 -0.34
C THR A 191 -8.34 -13.87 0.66
N ALA A 192 -7.72 -12.78 0.20
CA ALA A 192 -7.39 -11.63 1.03
C ALA A 192 -8.65 -10.95 1.58
N ALA A 193 -9.70 -10.84 0.77
CA ALA A 193 -10.99 -10.28 1.18
C ALA A 193 -11.61 -11.03 2.36
N ILE A 194 -11.64 -12.36 2.27
CA ILE A 194 -12.20 -13.21 3.33
C ILE A 194 -11.34 -13.10 4.60
N ALA A 195 -10.02 -13.14 4.49
CA ALA A 195 -9.13 -12.97 5.64
C ALA A 195 -9.39 -11.62 6.35
N ARG A 196 -9.45 -10.53 5.60
CA ARG A 196 -9.76 -9.17 6.13
C ARG A 196 -11.15 -9.12 6.80
N SER A 197 -12.16 -9.76 6.22
CA SER A 197 -13.52 -9.81 6.80
C SER A 197 -13.56 -10.52 8.15
N ARG A 198 -12.54 -11.30 8.49
CA ARG A 198 -12.36 -12.01 9.76
C ARG A 198 -11.37 -11.32 10.70
N GLY A 199 -10.96 -10.09 10.37
CA GLY A 199 -10.07 -9.27 11.18
C GLY A 199 -8.58 -9.61 11.03
N LEU A 200 -8.19 -10.39 10.01
CA LEU A 200 -6.81 -10.76 9.76
C LEU A 200 -6.11 -9.72 8.88
N VAL A 201 -4.80 -9.59 9.05
CA VAL A 201 -3.95 -8.81 8.15
C VAL A 201 -3.73 -9.61 6.86
N ALA A 202 -4.16 -9.06 5.73
CA ALA A 202 -3.92 -9.62 4.40
C ALA A 202 -3.60 -8.48 3.43
N GLU A 203 -2.32 -8.32 3.10
CA GLU A 203 -1.83 -7.29 2.18
C GLU A 203 -1.70 -7.87 0.77
N THR A 204 -1.99 -7.04 -0.24
CA THR A 204 -1.89 -7.46 -1.64
C THR A 204 -1.15 -6.40 -2.45
N MET A 205 -0.16 -6.82 -3.23
CA MET A 205 0.48 -6.01 -4.26
C MET A 205 0.12 -6.63 -5.61
N LEU A 206 -0.65 -5.91 -6.42
CA LEU A 206 -1.21 -6.41 -7.67
C LEU A 206 -0.63 -5.64 -8.86
N TRP A 207 -0.13 -6.35 -9.86
CA TRP A 207 0.39 -5.77 -11.09
C TRP A 207 -0.60 -5.97 -12.23
N TYR A 208 -1.20 -4.87 -12.65
CA TYR A 208 -2.17 -4.84 -13.75
C TYR A 208 -1.46 -4.78 -15.10
N GLY A 209 -2.02 -5.46 -16.12
CA GLY A 209 -1.39 -5.62 -17.42
C GLY A 209 -0.15 -6.54 -17.46
N GLU A 210 0.20 -7.13 -16.32
CA GLU A 210 1.36 -8.01 -16.14
C GLU A 210 0.93 -9.47 -16.20
N GLY A 211 1.70 -10.32 -16.88
CA GLY A 211 1.42 -11.75 -17.03
C GLY A 211 2.48 -12.69 -16.43
N THR A 212 3.50 -12.15 -15.76
CA THR A 212 4.57 -12.96 -15.18
C THR A 212 4.07 -13.70 -13.94
N HIS A 213 4.34 -15.01 -13.87
CA HIS A 213 3.86 -15.88 -12.79
C HIS A 213 4.84 -15.99 -11.61
N ALA A 214 4.33 -15.88 -10.40
CA ALA A 214 4.94 -16.28 -9.11
C ALA A 214 6.39 -15.79 -8.91
N LYS A 215 7.38 -16.71 -8.81
CA LYS A 215 8.80 -16.37 -8.64
C LYS A 215 9.31 -15.37 -9.68
N GLY A 216 8.88 -15.51 -10.95
CA GLY A 216 9.26 -14.58 -12.01
C GLY A 216 8.76 -13.16 -11.75
N LEU A 217 7.53 -13.00 -11.23
CA LEU A 217 6.99 -11.71 -10.83
C LEU A 217 7.82 -11.10 -9.69
N TYR A 218 8.14 -11.91 -8.66
CA TYR A 218 8.99 -11.46 -7.55
C TYR A 218 10.37 -10.98 -8.07
N GLU A 219 11.05 -11.78 -8.90
CA GLU A 219 12.38 -11.44 -9.43
C GLU A 219 12.35 -10.17 -10.30
N LYS A 220 11.27 -9.99 -11.09
CA LYS A 220 11.10 -8.81 -11.95
C LYS A 220 10.90 -7.52 -11.13
N TYR A 221 10.17 -7.60 -10.02
CA TYR A 221 9.80 -6.44 -9.19
C TYR A 221 10.39 -6.52 -7.77
N GLN A 222 11.49 -7.25 -7.60
CA GLN A 222 12.12 -7.49 -6.31
C GLN A 222 12.42 -6.20 -5.54
N SER A 223 12.95 -5.18 -6.22
CA SER A 223 13.26 -3.89 -5.59
C SER A 223 12.04 -3.17 -5.02
N THR A 224 10.85 -3.45 -5.55
CA THR A 224 9.57 -2.92 -5.07
C THR A 224 8.98 -3.79 -3.95
N ILE A 225 9.06 -5.11 -4.09
CA ILE A 225 8.45 -6.07 -3.17
C ILE A 225 9.22 -6.17 -1.86
N ASP A 226 10.54 -6.23 -1.93
CA ASP A 226 11.39 -6.49 -0.77
C ASP A 226 11.24 -5.47 0.38
N PRO A 227 11.18 -4.15 0.13
CA PRO A 227 10.95 -3.19 1.21
C PRO A 227 9.61 -3.40 1.92
N VAL A 228 8.54 -3.65 1.14
CA VAL A 228 7.19 -3.87 1.67
C VAL A 228 7.12 -5.16 2.49
N TRP A 229 7.64 -6.26 1.96
CA TRP A 229 7.65 -7.54 2.65
C TRP A 229 8.57 -7.54 3.87
N THR A 230 9.67 -6.79 3.85
CA THR A 230 10.53 -6.61 5.03
C THR A 230 9.75 -5.91 6.15
N GLN A 231 9.06 -4.81 5.86
CA GLN A 231 8.25 -4.11 6.86
C GLN A 231 7.07 -4.97 7.36
N PHE A 232 6.42 -5.70 6.47
CA PHE A 232 5.38 -6.65 6.85
C PHE A 232 5.91 -7.68 7.86
N LEU A 233 7.04 -8.35 7.58
CA LEU A 233 7.61 -9.33 8.50
C LEU A 233 8.13 -8.71 9.80
N ILE A 234 8.70 -7.50 9.78
CA ILE A 234 9.10 -6.78 11.00
C ILE A 234 7.90 -6.60 11.92
N ARG A 235 6.77 -6.20 11.39
CA ARG A 235 5.52 -5.98 12.13
C ARG A 235 4.91 -7.30 12.63
N GLU A 236 4.67 -8.24 11.72
CA GLU A 236 3.91 -9.45 12.05
C GLU A 236 4.71 -10.46 12.91
N LEU A 237 6.03 -10.45 12.82
CA LEU A 237 6.91 -11.28 13.67
C LEU A 237 7.46 -10.51 14.88
N SER A 238 7.08 -9.27 15.11
CA SER A 238 7.59 -8.41 16.19
C SER A 238 9.12 -8.43 16.25
N LEU A 239 9.79 -8.15 15.12
CA LEU A 239 11.26 -8.26 15.00
C LEU A 239 12.01 -7.09 15.65
N THR A 240 11.34 -6.01 15.96
CA THR A 240 11.89 -4.94 16.83
C THR A 240 11.65 -5.34 18.27
N ASP A 241 12.67 -5.28 19.11
CA ASP A 241 12.64 -5.69 20.52
C ASP A 241 11.49 -5.02 21.27
N GLY A 242 10.30 -5.64 21.31
CA GLY A 242 9.16 -5.31 22.15
C GLY A 242 8.81 -3.82 22.30
N ALA A 243 9.16 -2.99 21.32
CA ALA A 243 8.79 -1.59 21.35
C ALA A 243 7.27 -1.51 21.26
N ALA A 244 6.65 -1.20 22.39
CA ALA A 244 5.26 -0.76 22.45
C ALA A 244 5.01 0.28 21.34
N PRO A 245 3.76 0.45 20.83
CA PRO A 245 3.40 1.50 19.88
C PRO A 245 4.11 2.79 20.25
N THR A 246 5.10 3.19 19.46
CA THR A 246 5.93 4.33 19.84
C THR A 246 5.43 5.54 19.09
N VAL A 247 4.76 6.43 19.81
CA VAL A 247 4.51 7.79 19.29
C VAL A 247 5.84 8.39 18.88
N VAL A 248 5.96 8.74 17.61
CA VAL A 248 7.19 9.37 17.10
C VAL A 248 7.36 10.73 17.78
N PRO A 249 8.49 10.99 18.47
CA PRO A 249 8.71 12.25 19.17
C PRO A 249 8.65 13.46 18.23
N PRO A 250 8.32 14.67 18.72
CA PRO A 250 8.31 15.86 17.88
C PRO A 250 9.72 16.20 17.37
N ASN A 251 9.79 16.83 16.21
CA ASN A 251 11.02 17.24 15.54
C ASN A 251 11.98 16.06 15.26
N SER A 252 11.43 14.93 14.92
CA SER A 252 12.18 13.73 14.55
C SER A 252 11.91 13.31 13.11
N THR A 253 12.78 12.45 12.60
CA THR A 253 12.71 11.93 11.24
C THR A 253 12.70 10.41 11.30
N THR A 254 11.75 9.79 10.60
CA THR A 254 11.62 8.34 10.48
C THR A 254 11.97 7.91 9.07
N GLU A 255 12.84 6.93 8.94
CA GLU A 255 13.24 6.35 7.65
C GLU A 255 12.12 5.45 7.09
N ILE A 256 11.88 5.55 5.80
CA ILE A 256 11.05 4.65 5.01
C ILE A 256 11.88 4.04 3.88
N ARG A 257 11.54 2.82 3.47
CA ARG A 257 12.28 2.11 2.43
C ARG A 257 11.40 1.81 1.23
N GLY A 258 11.97 1.97 0.02
CA GLY A 258 11.30 1.76 -1.25
C GLY A 258 12.29 1.41 -2.36
N THR A 259 11.83 1.46 -3.60
CA THR A 259 12.65 1.16 -4.77
C THR A 259 13.76 2.20 -4.97
N PRO A 260 15.04 1.78 -5.02
CA PRO A 260 16.15 2.70 -5.23
C PRO A 260 16.00 3.59 -6.47
N ASN A 261 16.39 4.86 -6.34
CA ASN A 261 16.37 5.86 -7.39
C ASN A 261 15.00 6.11 -8.06
N ARG A 262 13.89 5.72 -7.41
CA ARG A 262 12.53 5.95 -7.91
C ARG A 262 11.81 7.01 -7.08
N SER A 263 11.00 7.83 -7.74
CA SER A 263 10.05 8.72 -7.07
C SER A 263 8.74 7.96 -6.87
N ALA A 264 8.18 8.03 -5.68
CA ALA A 264 6.95 7.35 -5.30
C ALA A 264 5.87 8.35 -4.89
N VAL A 265 4.63 8.01 -5.20
CA VAL A 265 3.46 8.63 -4.59
C VAL A 265 3.13 7.85 -3.32
N VAL A 266 3.16 8.54 -2.19
CA VAL A 266 2.89 7.94 -0.87
C VAL A 266 1.75 8.67 -0.17
N SER A 267 0.89 7.92 0.53
CA SER A 267 -0.07 8.48 1.48
C SER A 267 0.60 8.58 2.85
N LEU A 268 0.63 9.78 3.41
CA LEU A 268 1.09 10.05 4.77
C LEU A 268 -0.12 10.13 5.68
N VAL A 269 -0.09 9.44 6.83
CA VAL A 269 -1.11 9.56 7.86
C VAL A 269 -0.46 9.94 9.19
N ALA A 270 -0.92 11.05 9.78
CA ALA A 270 -0.66 11.37 11.18
C ALA A 270 -1.89 10.98 12.00
N THR A 271 -1.69 10.23 13.10
CA THR A 271 -2.80 9.80 13.97
C THR A 271 -2.41 9.84 15.45
N GLY A 272 -3.40 10.12 16.32
CA GLY A 272 -3.12 10.33 17.74
C GLY A 272 -2.19 11.51 17.98
N THR A 273 -2.33 12.58 17.21
CA THR A 273 -1.48 13.79 17.28
C THR A 273 -1.52 14.43 18.66
N ALA A 274 -0.38 14.87 19.19
CA ALA A 274 -0.29 15.58 20.47
C ALA A 274 -0.73 17.06 20.39
N GLY A 275 -0.88 17.59 19.16
CA GLY A 275 -1.24 18.99 18.92
C GLY A 275 -1.25 19.33 17.43
N GLY A 276 -1.31 20.62 17.12
CA GLY A 276 -1.09 21.11 15.76
C GLY A 276 0.35 20.92 15.32
N GLY A 277 0.54 20.60 14.03
CA GLY A 277 1.85 20.37 13.44
C GLY A 277 1.76 19.86 12.02
N TYR A 278 2.84 19.24 11.52
CA TYR A 278 2.89 18.76 10.15
C TYR A 278 3.82 17.55 9.98
N LEU A 279 3.60 16.83 8.87
CA LEU A 279 4.52 15.85 8.31
C LEU A 279 5.11 16.38 7.00
N GLN A 280 6.37 16.03 6.76
CA GLN A 280 7.10 16.30 5.52
C GLN A 280 7.82 15.04 5.04
N ALA A 281 7.52 14.58 3.84
CA ALA A 281 8.30 13.55 3.16
C ALA A 281 9.47 14.22 2.43
N LEU A 282 10.70 13.70 2.58
CA LEU A 282 11.90 14.33 2.06
C LEU A 282 13.03 13.29 1.87
N PRO A 283 14.05 13.59 1.04
CA PRO A 283 15.29 12.83 1.08
C PRO A 283 15.94 12.90 2.47
N CYS A 284 16.45 11.78 3.02
CA CYS A 284 17.01 11.75 4.39
C CYS A 284 18.21 12.69 4.60
N THR A 285 18.85 13.12 3.52
CA THR A 285 19.96 14.10 3.55
C THR A 285 19.51 15.56 3.50
N ALA A 286 18.23 15.82 3.25
CA ALA A 286 17.68 17.17 3.17
C ALA A 286 17.37 17.73 4.58
N ALA A 287 17.46 19.06 4.72
CA ALA A 287 17.05 19.73 5.93
C ALA A 287 15.52 19.75 6.05
N ALA A 288 14.99 19.24 7.16
CA ALA A 288 13.57 19.25 7.45
C ALA A 288 13.07 20.61 7.92
N GLY A 289 11.77 20.87 7.74
CA GLY A 289 11.06 21.97 8.38
C GLY A 289 10.76 23.20 7.55
N SER A 290 11.10 23.22 6.25
CA SER A 290 10.78 24.36 5.37
C SER A 290 9.41 24.26 4.71
N THR A 291 8.95 23.04 4.38
CA THR A 291 7.71 22.73 3.67
C THR A 291 6.87 21.70 4.42
N SER A 292 5.66 21.42 3.95
CA SER A 292 4.80 20.38 4.56
C SER A 292 3.94 19.70 3.50
N ASN A 293 3.71 18.38 3.70
CA ASN A 293 2.79 17.60 2.89
C ASN A 293 1.45 17.37 3.60
N LEU A 294 1.46 17.27 4.92
CA LEU A 294 0.28 17.05 5.75
C LEU A 294 0.30 17.95 6.97
N ASN A 295 -0.82 18.62 7.27
CA ASN A 295 -0.95 19.49 8.43
C ASN A 295 -2.10 19.04 9.35
N THR A 296 -1.90 19.22 10.66
CA THR A 296 -2.88 19.01 11.73
C THR A 296 -3.05 20.29 12.55
N ASP A 297 -4.24 20.49 13.14
CA ASP A 297 -4.58 21.70 13.92
C ASP A 297 -4.57 21.45 15.42
N ALA A 298 -4.90 20.23 15.85
CA ALA A 298 -5.22 19.92 17.23
C ALA A 298 -4.75 18.53 17.65
N ALA A 299 -4.74 18.29 18.95
CA ALA A 299 -4.50 16.97 19.52
C ALA A 299 -5.62 15.98 19.16
N GLY A 300 -5.26 14.70 19.04
CA GLY A 300 -6.17 13.58 18.78
C GLY A 300 -6.64 13.47 17.32
N GLN A 301 -6.15 14.29 16.40
CA GLN A 301 -6.54 14.22 15.00
C GLN A 301 -5.93 13.02 14.29
N THR A 302 -6.66 12.53 13.28
CA THR A 302 -6.17 11.60 12.27
C THR A 302 -6.36 12.23 10.90
N ARG A 303 -5.26 12.47 10.20
CA ARG A 303 -5.23 13.12 8.87
C ARG A 303 -4.42 12.29 7.90
N ALA A 304 -4.89 12.23 6.65
CA ALA A 304 -4.13 11.68 5.53
C ALA A 304 -3.88 12.75 4.47
N GLY A 305 -2.78 12.61 3.75
CA GLY A 305 -2.43 13.44 2.60
C GLY A 305 -1.40 12.75 1.72
N LEU A 306 -1.38 13.07 0.43
CA LEU A 306 -0.38 12.53 -0.50
C LEU A 306 0.89 13.39 -0.53
N ALA A 307 2.00 12.72 -0.80
CA ALA A 307 3.28 13.32 -1.13
C ALA A 307 3.94 12.54 -2.29
N VAL A 308 4.76 13.25 -3.07
CA VAL A 308 5.74 12.61 -3.95
C VAL A 308 7.08 12.67 -3.23
N VAL A 309 7.77 11.54 -3.12
CA VAL A 309 9.08 11.45 -2.47
C VAL A 309 10.02 10.57 -3.29
N ARG A 310 11.28 11.02 -3.44
CA ARG A 310 12.31 10.26 -4.12
C ARG A 310 13.09 9.41 -3.14
N PHE A 311 13.19 8.11 -3.42
CA PHE A 311 14.10 7.20 -2.75
C PHE A 311 15.51 7.36 -3.32
N ASP A 312 16.51 7.39 -2.46
CA ASP A 312 17.92 7.49 -2.84
C ASP A 312 18.46 6.18 -3.47
N ALA A 313 19.77 6.12 -3.77
CA ALA A 313 20.42 4.94 -4.33
C ALA A 313 20.41 3.72 -3.37
N GLY A 314 20.22 3.94 -2.07
CA GLY A 314 20.03 2.90 -1.06
C GLY A 314 18.57 2.47 -0.88
N GLY A 315 17.64 3.09 -1.61
CA GLY A 315 16.21 2.86 -1.45
C GLY A 315 15.63 3.50 -0.20
N THR A 316 16.21 4.62 0.27
CA THR A 316 15.84 5.28 1.52
C THR A 316 15.24 6.65 1.25
N ALA A 317 14.16 6.97 1.94
CA ALA A 317 13.57 8.30 2.08
C ALA A 317 13.11 8.51 3.54
N CYS A 318 12.74 9.72 3.90
CA CYS A 318 12.43 10.06 5.29
C CYS A 318 11.08 10.79 5.42
N VAL A 319 10.44 10.63 6.57
CA VAL A 319 9.28 11.42 6.98
C VAL A 319 9.64 12.16 8.26
N TYR A 320 9.65 13.48 8.19
CA TYR A 320 9.81 14.35 9.35
C TYR A 320 8.44 14.66 9.96
N ASN A 321 8.37 14.73 11.29
CA ASN A 321 7.19 15.16 12.04
C ASN A 321 7.55 16.29 13.02
N SER A 322 6.79 17.39 12.96
CA SER A 322 6.99 18.54 13.85
C SER A 322 6.31 18.41 15.22
N MET A 323 5.35 17.47 15.35
CA MET A 323 4.61 17.17 16.58
C MET A 323 4.71 15.70 16.92
N ALA A 324 4.52 15.33 18.18
CA ALA A 324 4.42 13.93 18.57
C ALA A 324 3.15 13.30 17.95
N THR A 325 3.31 12.19 17.24
CA THR A 325 2.23 11.52 16.52
C THR A 325 2.62 10.08 16.17
N HIS A 326 1.66 9.22 15.92
CA HIS A 326 1.93 8.03 15.12
C HIS A 326 1.99 8.42 13.64
N VAL A 327 2.92 7.80 12.91
CA VAL A 327 3.11 7.99 11.47
C VAL A 327 2.80 6.69 10.76
N VAL A 328 1.94 6.78 9.73
CA VAL A 328 1.70 5.67 8.80
C VAL A 328 2.04 6.16 7.40
N VAL A 329 2.71 5.32 6.62
CA VAL A 329 3.07 5.61 5.22
C VAL A 329 2.64 4.44 4.35
N ASP A 330 1.75 4.73 3.41
CA ASP A 330 1.26 3.76 2.43
C ASP A 330 1.75 4.14 1.02
N LEU A 331 2.29 3.16 0.29
CA LEU A 331 2.73 3.35 -1.10
C LEU A 331 1.52 3.27 -2.03
N GLN A 332 1.37 4.27 -2.91
CA GLN A 332 0.33 4.27 -3.96
C GLN A 332 0.90 3.82 -5.32
N GLY A 333 2.19 3.94 -5.52
CA GLY A 333 2.89 3.54 -6.74
C GLY A 333 4.17 4.30 -6.98
N TYR A 334 4.89 3.89 -8.03
CA TYR A 334 6.14 4.54 -8.44
C TYR A 334 5.99 5.25 -9.79
N LEU A 335 6.49 6.47 -9.87
CA LEU A 335 6.67 7.16 -11.14
C LEU A 335 7.77 6.47 -11.96
N ALA A 336 7.56 6.25 -13.26
CA ALA A 336 8.56 5.64 -14.13
C ALA A 336 9.84 6.49 -14.19
N GLU A 337 10.97 5.86 -14.50
CA GLU A 337 12.24 6.60 -14.64
C GLU A 337 12.10 7.67 -15.73
N GLY A 338 12.45 8.91 -15.39
CA GLY A 338 12.33 10.06 -16.29
C GLY A 338 10.89 10.59 -16.47
N ALA A 339 9.88 10.03 -15.79
CA ALA A 339 8.51 10.54 -15.86
C ALA A 339 8.26 11.76 -14.98
N PHE A 340 9.15 12.03 -14.04
CA PHE A 340 9.00 13.11 -13.08
C PHE A 340 10.36 13.71 -12.69
N ASP A 341 10.45 15.02 -12.70
CA ASP A 341 11.61 15.79 -12.24
C ASP A 341 11.33 16.25 -10.80
N ASP A 342 11.90 15.54 -9.83
CA ASP A 342 11.80 15.91 -8.42
C ASP A 342 12.48 17.26 -8.16
N VAL A 343 11.80 18.13 -7.44
CA VAL A 343 12.35 19.40 -6.99
C VAL A 343 12.48 19.33 -5.46
N THR A 344 13.68 19.60 -4.97
CA THR A 344 13.92 19.68 -3.53
C THR A 344 13.20 20.90 -2.98
N ASP A 345 12.05 20.68 -2.36
CA ASP A 345 11.23 21.60 -1.54
C ASP A 345 11.40 23.10 -1.86
N ALA A 346 10.84 23.55 -2.99
CA ALA A 346 10.85 24.95 -3.36
C ALA A 346 9.52 25.62 -2.97
N ARG A 347 9.60 26.63 -2.10
CA ARG A 347 8.44 27.44 -1.76
C ARG A 347 8.14 28.45 -2.87
N LEU A 348 6.97 28.33 -3.52
CA LEU A 348 6.51 29.25 -4.56
C LEU A 348 5.74 30.45 -3.98
N LEU A 349 5.06 30.27 -2.84
CA LEU A 349 4.27 31.31 -2.20
C LEU A 349 4.26 31.15 -0.68
N ASP A 350 4.42 32.24 0.05
CA ASP A 350 4.18 32.36 1.49
C ASP A 350 3.64 33.74 1.83
N THR A 351 2.37 33.84 2.20
CA THR A 351 1.72 35.11 2.50
C THR A 351 1.77 35.48 3.97
N ARG A 352 2.36 34.67 4.85
CA ARG A 352 2.37 34.89 6.31
C ARG A 352 3.17 36.14 6.73
N SER A 353 4.15 36.52 5.94
CA SER A 353 4.93 37.76 6.18
C SER A 353 4.25 39.05 5.68
N GLY A 354 3.09 38.91 5.02
CA GLY A 354 2.34 40.01 4.44
C GLY A 354 0.88 40.08 4.91
N SER A 355 0.06 40.78 4.14
CA SER A 355 -1.38 40.82 4.43
C SER A 355 -2.07 39.50 4.08
N THR A 356 -2.99 39.07 4.95
CA THR A 356 -3.79 37.88 4.71
C THR A 356 -4.64 38.04 3.44
N PRO A 357 -4.51 37.14 2.43
CA PRO A 357 -5.39 37.13 1.26
C PRO A 357 -6.86 37.10 1.65
N ARG A 358 -7.67 37.97 1.05
CA ARG A 358 -9.11 38.04 1.34
C ARG A 358 -9.87 36.97 0.56
N ALA A 359 -11.04 36.60 1.08
CA ALA A 359 -11.99 35.78 0.35
C ALA A 359 -12.28 36.36 -1.04
N GLY A 360 -12.26 35.51 -2.07
CA GLY A 360 -12.45 35.89 -3.47
C GLY A 360 -11.19 36.37 -4.19
N SER A 361 -10.01 36.38 -3.53
CA SER A 361 -8.76 36.79 -4.17
C SER A 361 -8.05 35.64 -4.88
N MET A 362 -7.17 36.01 -5.82
CA MET A 362 -6.27 35.09 -6.54
C MET A 362 -4.82 35.49 -6.29
N ALA A 363 -3.97 34.50 -6.06
CA ALA A 363 -2.52 34.63 -6.03
C ALA A 363 -1.92 34.01 -7.29
N VAL A 364 -0.96 34.71 -7.93
CA VAL A 364 -0.26 34.18 -9.10
C VAL A 364 0.95 33.38 -8.64
N LEU A 365 1.04 32.14 -9.09
CA LEU A 365 2.19 31.26 -8.93
C LEU A 365 3.01 31.27 -10.22
N ARG A 366 4.33 31.12 -10.10
CA ARG A 366 5.25 31.03 -11.24
C ARG A 366 6.04 29.73 -11.21
N GLY A 367 6.13 29.07 -12.36
CA GLY A 367 6.82 27.80 -12.54
C GLY A 367 7.31 27.61 -13.97
N GLU A 368 7.63 26.38 -14.34
CA GLU A 368 8.10 26.05 -15.69
C GLU A 368 6.95 26.10 -16.70
N PRO A 369 7.10 26.84 -17.81
CA PRO A 369 6.05 26.95 -18.82
C PRO A 369 5.67 25.60 -19.43
N ASN A 370 4.36 25.40 -19.67
CA ASN A 370 3.78 24.21 -20.30
C ASN A 370 4.13 22.89 -19.60
N ARG A 371 4.34 22.91 -18.28
CA ARG A 371 4.59 21.71 -17.49
C ARG A 371 3.54 21.57 -16.39
N SER A 372 3.14 20.34 -16.13
CA SER A 372 2.29 19.99 -15.00
C SER A 372 3.13 19.79 -13.75
N ALA A 373 2.78 20.46 -12.68
CA ALA A 373 3.49 20.44 -11.41
C ALA A 373 2.67 19.78 -10.32
N VAL A 374 3.36 19.09 -9.41
CA VAL A 374 2.81 18.61 -8.13
C VAL A 374 3.06 19.67 -7.08
N LEU A 375 2.00 20.25 -6.54
CA LEU A 375 2.05 21.30 -5.52
C LEU A 375 1.43 20.84 -4.21
N SER A 376 2.11 21.11 -3.10
CA SER A 376 1.50 21.14 -1.76
C SER A 376 0.86 22.50 -1.53
N LEU A 377 -0.44 22.53 -1.33
CA LEU A 377 -1.19 23.74 -0.97
C LEU A 377 -1.44 23.74 0.54
N VAL A 378 -1.19 24.86 1.20
CA VAL A 378 -1.52 25.03 2.63
C VAL A 378 -2.33 26.30 2.82
N ALA A 379 -3.48 26.19 3.49
CA ALA A 379 -4.23 27.30 4.04
C ALA A 379 -4.04 27.32 5.56
N THR A 380 -3.71 28.47 6.15
CA THR A 380 -3.49 28.58 7.59
C THR A 380 -4.05 29.89 8.17
N GLY A 381 -4.53 29.82 9.43
CA GLY A 381 -5.15 30.96 10.11
C GLY A 381 -6.40 31.46 9.38
N SER A 382 -7.23 30.56 8.85
CA SER A 382 -8.47 30.92 8.17
C SER A 382 -9.42 31.68 9.07
N LEU A 383 -10.14 32.67 8.52
CA LEU A 383 -11.17 33.42 9.27
C LEU A 383 -12.58 32.82 9.11
N GLY A 384 -12.74 31.69 8.42
CA GLY A 384 -13.99 31.01 8.20
C GLY A 384 -13.83 29.78 7.33
N SER A 385 -14.95 29.12 6.99
CA SER A 385 -14.99 28.04 6.03
C SER A 385 -14.76 28.53 4.61
N GLY A 386 -14.29 27.63 3.73
CA GLY A 386 -14.08 27.91 2.32
C GLY A 386 -13.19 26.85 1.64
N PHE A 387 -12.64 27.22 0.49
CA PHE A 387 -11.81 26.30 -0.28
C PHE A 387 -10.71 27.04 -1.05
N LEU A 388 -9.70 26.27 -1.47
CA LEU A 388 -8.69 26.70 -2.44
C LEU A 388 -8.89 25.93 -3.75
N GLN A 389 -8.66 26.64 -4.86
CA GLN A 389 -8.66 26.06 -6.21
C GLN A 389 -7.49 26.60 -7.01
N ALA A 390 -6.64 25.72 -7.53
CA ALA A 390 -5.63 26.07 -8.52
C ALA A 390 -6.25 26.00 -9.91
N LEU A 391 -6.08 27.04 -10.72
CA LEU A 391 -6.71 27.18 -12.03
C LEU A 391 -5.88 28.05 -12.97
N PRO A 392 -6.07 27.97 -14.31
CA PRO A 392 -5.42 28.89 -15.24
C PRO A 392 -5.73 30.35 -14.89
N CYS A 393 -4.72 31.24 -14.93
CA CYS A 393 -4.93 32.66 -14.67
C CYS A 393 -5.90 33.27 -15.69
N GLY A 394 -6.85 34.05 -15.19
CA GLY A 394 -7.92 34.63 -16.02
C GLY A 394 -9.19 33.79 -16.13
N SER A 395 -9.17 32.54 -15.66
CA SER A 395 -10.37 31.70 -15.54
C SER A 395 -11.18 32.09 -14.29
N ALA A 396 -12.49 31.93 -14.36
CA ALA A 396 -13.36 32.05 -13.20
C ALA A 396 -13.26 30.80 -12.33
N PRO A 397 -13.33 30.93 -10.98
CA PRO A 397 -13.39 29.78 -10.10
C PRO A 397 -14.58 28.86 -10.44
N GLY A 398 -14.33 27.56 -10.48
CA GLY A 398 -15.31 26.53 -10.84
C GLY A 398 -15.98 25.89 -9.63
N ALA A 399 -16.51 24.69 -9.86
CA ALA A 399 -17.22 23.91 -8.85
C ALA A 399 -16.30 22.92 -8.09
N THR A 400 -15.02 22.84 -8.47
CA THR A 400 -14.02 21.92 -7.90
C THR A 400 -13.19 22.59 -6.83
N SER A 401 -12.50 21.80 -6.00
CA SER A 401 -11.59 22.31 -4.97
C SER A 401 -10.42 21.36 -4.76
N ASN A 402 -9.21 21.93 -4.54
CA ASN A 402 -8.04 21.16 -4.17
C ASN A 402 -7.87 21.04 -2.64
N LEU A 403 -8.45 21.98 -1.88
CA LEU A 403 -8.38 21.99 -0.41
C LEU A 403 -9.63 22.64 0.16
N ASN A 404 -10.17 22.09 1.26
CA ASN A 404 -11.36 22.62 1.95
C ASN A 404 -11.07 22.99 3.40
N LEU A 405 -11.72 24.07 3.85
CA LEU A 405 -11.70 24.60 5.22
C LEU A 405 -13.12 24.56 5.78
N ASP A 406 -13.31 24.02 7.00
CA ASP A 406 -14.61 23.92 7.66
C ASP A 406 -14.90 25.09 8.59
N ALA A 407 -13.87 25.66 9.22
CA ALA A 407 -14.01 26.63 10.29
C ALA A 407 -12.86 27.63 10.34
N ALA A 408 -13.04 28.70 11.10
CA ALA A 408 -12.00 29.65 11.43
C ALA A 408 -10.85 28.99 12.23
N GLY A 409 -9.64 29.48 12.06
CA GLY A 409 -8.43 29.06 12.77
C GLY A 409 -7.77 27.79 12.22
N GLN A 410 -8.36 27.16 11.23
CA GLN A 410 -7.82 25.91 10.67
C GLN A 410 -6.52 26.12 9.89
N THR A 411 -5.67 25.09 9.97
CA THR A 411 -4.54 24.86 9.05
C THR A 411 -4.78 23.55 8.33
N ARG A 412 -4.85 23.57 7.02
CA ARG A 412 -5.07 22.40 6.15
C ARG A 412 -4.06 22.39 5.03
N SER A 413 -3.66 21.19 4.65
CA SER A 413 -2.88 20.95 3.44
C SER A 413 -3.62 20.02 2.47
N GLY A 414 -3.27 20.12 1.20
CA GLY A 414 -3.73 19.25 0.14
C GLY A 414 -2.74 19.26 -1.01
N LEU A 415 -2.72 18.18 -1.79
CA LEU A 415 -1.91 18.09 -3.00
C LEU A 415 -2.77 18.48 -4.20
N ALA A 416 -2.19 19.25 -5.12
CA ALA A 416 -2.81 19.60 -6.39
C ALA A 416 -1.85 19.32 -7.54
N ILE A 417 -2.36 18.80 -8.64
CA ILE A 417 -1.66 18.75 -9.91
C ILE A 417 -2.13 19.93 -10.74
N VAL A 418 -1.21 20.75 -11.22
CA VAL A 418 -1.57 21.98 -11.93
C VAL A 418 -0.71 22.20 -13.17
N PRO A 419 -1.32 22.47 -14.35
CA PRO A 419 -0.59 22.87 -15.54
C PRO A 419 -0.20 24.34 -15.48
N PHE A 420 1.10 24.64 -15.56
CA PHE A 420 1.55 26.00 -15.79
C PHE A 420 1.34 26.41 -17.26
N GLY A 421 0.75 27.57 -17.47
CA GLY A 421 0.50 28.10 -18.82
C GLY A 421 1.79 28.35 -19.62
N ALA A 422 1.65 28.74 -20.88
CA ALA A 422 2.78 29.06 -21.77
C ALA A 422 3.63 30.25 -21.26
N ASP A 423 3.05 31.10 -20.41
CA ASP A 423 3.73 32.19 -19.73
C ASP A 423 4.37 31.79 -18.38
N GLY A 424 4.31 30.51 -18.02
CA GLY A 424 4.80 29.98 -16.76
C GLY A 424 3.97 30.40 -15.55
N THR A 425 2.67 30.72 -15.72
CA THR A 425 1.80 31.12 -14.61
C THR A 425 0.64 30.14 -14.39
N VAL A 426 0.21 30.05 -13.13
CA VAL A 426 -1.06 29.45 -12.68
C VAL A 426 -1.57 30.28 -11.51
N CYS A 427 -2.87 30.33 -11.30
CA CYS A 427 -3.49 31.11 -10.23
C CYS A 427 -4.06 30.20 -9.14
N LEU A 428 -3.91 30.62 -7.88
CA LEU A 428 -4.52 29.99 -6.71
C LEU A 428 -5.63 30.91 -6.17
N TYR A 429 -6.88 30.47 -6.34
CA TYR A 429 -8.05 31.13 -5.79
C TYR A 429 -8.30 30.69 -4.35
N THR A 430 -8.73 31.63 -3.49
CA THR A 430 -9.25 31.33 -2.15
C THR A 430 -10.65 31.92 -1.96
N SER A 431 -11.61 31.08 -1.54
CA SER A 431 -12.96 31.51 -1.17
C SER A 431 -13.05 31.97 0.29
N ALA A 432 -12.02 31.72 1.10
CA ALA A 432 -11.91 32.14 2.50
C ALA A 432 -10.79 33.15 2.68
N THR A 433 -10.89 34.04 3.67
CA THR A 433 -9.76 34.87 4.12
C THR A 433 -8.79 33.99 4.91
N THR A 434 -7.60 33.73 4.36
CA THR A 434 -6.62 32.81 4.93
C THR A 434 -5.21 33.11 4.40
N HIS A 435 -4.18 32.76 5.15
CA HIS A 435 -2.82 32.73 4.61
C HIS A 435 -2.65 31.52 3.69
N LEU A 436 -1.85 31.71 2.64
CA LEU A 436 -1.57 30.72 1.60
C LEU A 436 -0.07 30.40 1.57
N LEU A 437 0.24 29.10 1.59
CA LEU A 437 1.58 28.61 1.27
C LEU A 437 1.45 27.62 0.12
N VAL A 438 2.43 27.66 -0.78
CA VAL A 438 2.51 26.72 -1.91
C VAL A 438 3.94 26.23 -2.04
N ASP A 439 4.10 24.93 -1.95
CA ASP A 439 5.38 24.24 -2.08
C ASP A 439 5.38 23.34 -3.32
N LEU A 440 6.42 23.45 -4.15
CA LEU A 440 6.60 22.63 -5.34
C LEU A 440 7.30 21.33 -4.96
N GLN A 441 6.74 20.19 -5.35
CA GLN A 441 7.35 18.87 -5.19
C GLN A 441 8.08 18.39 -6.46
N GLY A 442 7.68 18.87 -7.63
CA GLY A 442 8.30 18.53 -8.91
C GLY A 442 7.39 18.76 -10.10
N TYR A 443 7.89 18.38 -11.27
CA TYR A 443 7.19 18.51 -12.54
C TYR A 443 7.09 17.19 -13.27
N PHE A 444 5.94 16.91 -13.86
CA PHE A 444 5.83 15.81 -14.82
C PHE A 444 6.62 16.13 -16.09
N THR A 445 7.32 15.14 -16.61
CA THR A 445 7.97 15.22 -17.92
C THR A 445 6.89 15.27 -19.01
N ALA A 446 7.13 15.99 -20.07
CA ALA A 446 6.16 16.14 -21.17
C ALA A 446 5.69 14.77 -21.70
N GLY A 447 4.36 14.58 -21.75
CA GLY A 447 3.73 13.35 -22.24
C GLY A 447 3.66 12.21 -21.22
N THR A 448 4.01 12.42 -19.95
CA THR A 448 3.89 11.40 -18.90
C THR A 448 2.66 11.56 -18.03
N PHE A 449 2.01 12.73 -18.08
CA PHE A 449 0.77 13.04 -17.40
C PHE A 449 -0.12 13.91 -18.29
N ASP A 450 -1.41 13.58 -18.37
CA ASP A 450 -2.43 14.31 -19.12
C ASP A 450 -3.35 15.05 -18.14
N ASP A 451 -3.12 16.36 -18.01
CA ASP A 451 -3.92 17.22 -17.14
C ASP A 451 -5.36 17.33 -17.67
N ILE A 452 -6.31 17.18 -16.79
CA ILE A 452 -7.72 17.38 -17.08
C ILE A 452 -8.22 18.60 -16.31
N ALA A 453 -8.67 19.62 -17.03
CA ALA A 453 -9.28 20.78 -16.40
C ALA A 453 -10.61 20.38 -15.74
N ASP A 454 -10.65 20.38 -14.41
CA ASP A 454 -11.84 20.38 -13.54
C ASP A 454 -13.01 19.47 -13.98
N ALA A 455 -12.78 18.17 -14.13
CA ALA A 455 -13.83 17.20 -14.47
C ALA A 455 -14.38 16.53 -13.20
N ARG A 456 -15.66 16.72 -12.91
CA ARG A 456 -16.35 16.03 -11.82
C ARG A 456 -16.76 14.63 -12.23
N LEU A 457 -16.23 13.60 -11.54
CA LEU A 457 -16.59 12.20 -11.75
C LEU A 457 -17.79 11.77 -10.92
N LEU A 458 -17.96 12.33 -9.72
CA LEU A 458 -19.04 11.98 -8.79
C LEU A 458 -19.43 13.17 -7.92
N ASP A 459 -20.73 13.33 -7.68
CA ASP A 459 -21.29 14.23 -6.67
C ASP A 459 -22.58 13.65 -6.09
N THR A 460 -22.55 13.17 -4.85
CA THR A 460 -23.71 12.57 -4.20
C THR A 460 -24.54 13.56 -3.36
N ARG A 461 -24.17 14.85 -3.33
CA ARG A 461 -24.82 15.85 -2.45
C ARG A 461 -26.30 16.08 -2.81
N ALA A 462 -26.68 15.89 -4.07
CA ALA A 462 -28.07 15.99 -4.52
C ALA A 462 -28.89 14.72 -4.27
N GLY A 463 -28.27 13.64 -3.78
CA GLY A 463 -28.87 12.32 -3.56
C GLY A 463 -28.62 11.75 -2.19
N ALA A 464 -28.53 10.43 -2.11
CA ALA A 464 -28.19 9.72 -0.87
C ALA A 464 -26.69 9.80 -0.57
N ARG A 465 -26.36 9.79 0.73
CA ARG A 465 -24.97 9.57 1.16
C ARG A 465 -24.48 8.18 0.75
N ALA A 466 -23.20 8.06 0.47
CA ALA A 466 -22.54 6.76 0.42
C ALA A 466 -22.76 6.05 1.78
N ALA A 467 -23.12 4.79 1.73
CA ALA A 467 -23.39 4.00 2.93
C ALA A 467 -22.09 3.70 3.69
N ALA A 468 -22.17 3.63 5.02
CA ALA A 468 -21.06 3.14 5.83
C ALA A 468 -20.74 1.68 5.48
N GLY A 469 -19.48 1.37 5.27
CA GLY A 469 -19.00 0.05 4.85
C GLY A 469 -19.29 -0.29 3.39
N GLY A 470 -19.75 0.68 2.58
CA GLY A 470 -20.08 0.49 1.17
C GLY A 470 -19.08 1.11 0.22
N THR A 471 -19.19 0.72 -1.05
CA THR A 471 -18.42 1.29 -2.18
C THR A 471 -19.34 2.08 -3.11
N THR A 472 -18.79 3.11 -3.74
CA THR A 472 -19.46 3.93 -4.75
C THR A 472 -18.60 3.95 -6.00
N VAL A 473 -19.19 3.58 -7.15
CA VAL A 473 -18.48 3.51 -8.44
C VAL A 473 -18.22 4.92 -8.98
N ILE A 474 -17.01 5.15 -9.47
CA ILE A 474 -16.63 6.27 -10.33
C ILE A 474 -16.19 5.74 -11.69
N ARG A 475 -16.30 6.58 -12.75
CA ARG A 475 -15.96 6.18 -14.11
C ARG A 475 -14.93 7.10 -14.72
N GLY A 476 -13.95 6.51 -15.43
CA GLY A 476 -12.86 7.21 -16.09
C GLY A 476 -12.35 6.47 -17.32
N ASN A 477 -11.14 6.77 -17.75
CA ASN A 477 -10.54 6.11 -18.92
C ASN A 477 -10.16 4.66 -18.59
N PRO A 478 -10.64 3.68 -19.38
CA PRO A 478 -10.34 2.27 -19.17
C PRO A 478 -8.83 1.98 -19.09
N GLY A 479 -8.44 1.17 -18.10
CA GLY A 479 -7.05 0.73 -17.92
C GLY A 479 -6.06 1.81 -17.50
N SER A 480 -6.52 3.03 -17.14
CA SER A 480 -5.65 4.15 -16.78
C SER A 480 -5.60 4.37 -15.27
N SER A 481 -4.45 4.83 -14.76
CA SER A 481 -4.35 5.38 -13.40
C SER A 481 -4.48 6.89 -13.44
N ALA A 482 -5.13 7.48 -12.42
CA ALA A 482 -5.42 8.91 -12.37
C ALA A 482 -5.21 9.50 -10.99
N PHE A 483 -4.86 10.79 -10.92
CA PHE A 483 -5.04 11.58 -9.71
C PHE A 483 -6.48 12.11 -9.62
N VAL A 484 -7.10 11.88 -8.45
CA VAL A 484 -8.43 12.40 -8.15
C VAL A 484 -8.43 13.17 -6.82
N SER A 485 -9.18 14.25 -6.74
CA SER A 485 -9.55 14.86 -5.46
C SER A 485 -10.72 14.10 -4.87
N LEU A 486 -10.60 13.69 -3.62
CA LEU A 486 -11.67 13.08 -2.82
C LEU A 486 -12.17 14.09 -1.81
N ILE A 487 -13.48 14.36 -1.79
CA ILE A 487 -14.11 15.22 -0.79
C ILE A 487 -15.19 14.43 -0.07
N ALA A 488 -15.07 14.35 1.25
CA ALA A 488 -16.13 13.88 2.15
C ALA A 488 -16.84 15.10 2.75
N THR A 489 -18.18 15.13 2.74
CA THR A 489 -18.94 16.23 3.34
C THR A 489 -20.20 15.74 4.02
N GLY A 490 -20.56 16.40 5.15
CA GLY A 490 -21.73 16.01 5.94
C GLY A 490 -21.69 14.56 6.45
N SER A 491 -20.53 14.07 6.82
CA SER A 491 -20.33 12.75 7.42
C SER A 491 -21.14 12.58 8.71
N LEU A 492 -21.62 11.36 8.98
CA LEU A 492 -22.40 11.05 10.19
C LEU A 492 -21.53 10.64 11.39
N GLY A 493 -20.20 10.57 11.23
CA GLY A 493 -19.24 10.19 12.26
C GLY A 493 -17.81 10.34 11.78
N SER A 494 -16.86 9.85 12.56
CA SER A 494 -15.47 9.65 12.15
C SER A 494 -15.35 8.43 11.24
N GLY A 495 -14.35 8.43 10.36
CA GLY A 495 -14.11 7.34 9.43
C GLY A 495 -13.05 7.69 8.40
N TYR A 496 -13.04 6.94 7.29
CA TYR A 496 -12.07 7.14 6.21
C TYR A 496 -12.65 6.74 4.86
N LEU A 497 -12.00 7.25 3.82
CA LEU A 497 -12.24 6.87 2.42
C LEU A 497 -10.99 6.19 1.86
N THR A 498 -11.21 5.18 1.01
CA THR A 498 -10.16 4.55 0.21
C THR A 498 -10.63 4.45 -1.25
N ALA A 499 -9.77 4.90 -2.17
CA ALA A 499 -9.93 4.66 -3.61
C ALA A 499 -9.31 3.31 -3.96
N LEU A 500 -10.05 2.45 -4.65
CA LEU A 500 -9.63 1.08 -4.94
C LEU A 500 -10.29 0.55 -6.22
N PRO A 501 -9.74 -0.50 -6.86
CA PRO A 501 -10.46 -1.26 -7.89
C PRO A 501 -11.78 -1.81 -7.34
N CYS A 502 -12.84 -1.83 -8.17
CA CYS A 502 -14.20 -2.21 -7.70
C CYS A 502 -14.32 -3.67 -7.25
N ASP A 503 -13.46 -4.54 -7.73
CA ASP A 503 -13.36 -5.94 -7.33
C ASP A 503 -12.45 -6.15 -6.10
N ALA A 504 -11.71 -5.12 -5.67
CA ALA A 504 -10.87 -5.18 -4.48
C ALA A 504 -11.69 -4.98 -3.21
N THR A 505 -11.28 -5.65 -2.14
CA THR A 505 -11.83 -5.41 -0.81
C THR A 505 -11.01 -4.29 -0.14
N PRO A 506 -11.67 -3.37 0.60
CA PRO A 506 -10.95 -2.36 1.36
C PRO A 506 -9.89 -2.98 2.26
N GLY A 507 -8.67 -2.48 2.14
CA GLY A 507 -7.50 -2.93 2.89
C GLY A 507 -7.28 -2.15 4.18
N ILE A 508 -6.01 -2.03 4.55
CA ILE A 508 -5.56 -1.33 5.76
C ILE A 508 -5.19 0.13 5.49
N THR A 509 -5.28 0.58 4.23
CA THR A 509 -4.86 1.91 3.77
C THR A 509 -6.03 2.89 3.75
N SER A 510 -5.72 4.19 3.79
CA SER A 510 -6.72 5.25 3.65
C SER A 510 -6.15 6.41 2.83
N ASN A 511 -6.99 6.99 1.96
CA ASN A 511 -6.62 8.19 1.20
C ASN A 511 -7.13 9.48 1.87
N LEU A 512 -8.22 9.38 2.64
CA LEU A 512 -8.81 10.51 3.36
C LEU A 512 -9.35 10.05 4.72
N ASN A 513 -9.01 10.78 5.80
CA ASN A 513 -9.52 10.51 7.14
C ASN A 513 -10.46 11.62 7.62
N ILE A 514 -11.54 11.23 8.27
CA ILE A 514 -12.61 12.10 8.79
C ILE A 514 -12.63 11.95 10.31
N ASP A 515 -12.31 13.02 11.06
CA ASP A 515 -12.21 12.94 12.52
C ASP A 515 -13.56 13.00 13.23
N ALA A 516 -14.54 13.69 12.67
CA ALA A 516 -15.82 13.94 13.34
C ALA A 516 -16.97 14.08 12.33
N ALA A 517 -18.19 13.97 12.86
CA ALA A 517 -19.41 14.23 12.08
C ALA A 517 -19.48 15.68 11.58
N GLY A 518 -20.10 15.86 10.41
CA GLY A 518 -20.40 17.17 9.82
C GLY A 518 -19.24 17.86 9.12
N LEU A 519 -18.01 17.33 9.16
CA LEU A 519 -16.85 17.95 8.52
C LEU A 519 -16.93 17.86 6.98
N THR A 520 -16.29 18.83 6.33
CA THR A 520 -15.96 18.80 4.90
C THR A 520 -14.45 18.73 4.74
N ILE A 521 -13.94 17.61 4.30
CA ILE A 521 -12.50 17.34 4.19
C ILE A 521 -12.20 16.94 2.74
N ALA A 522 -11.16 17.53 2.17
CA ALA A 522 -10.60 17.14 0.87
C ALA A 522 -9.25 16.45 1.08
N GLY A 523 -8.97 15.50 0.21
CA GLY A 523 -7.69 14.84 0.03
C GLY A 523 -7.50 14.46 -1.43
N THR A 524 -6.36 13.89 -1.76
CA THR A 524 -6.04 13.40 -3.10
C THR A 524 -5.75 11.91 -3.02
N ALA A 525 -6.12 11.16 -4.06
CA ALA A 525 -5.79 9.75 -4.22
C ALA A 525 -5.28 9.48 -5.63
N VAL A 526 -4.46 8.45 -5.78
CA VAL A 526 -4.31 7.76 -7.05
C VAL A 526 -5.36 6.66 -7.13
N VAL A 527 -6.00 6.52 -8.27
CA VAL A 527 -6.99 5.48 -8.52
C VAL A 527 -6.73 4.84 -9.89
N ARG A 528 -6.84 3.52 -9.95
CA ARG A 528 -6.79 2.78 -11.21
C ARG A 528 -8.20 2.42 -11.66
N PHE A 529 -8.51 2.77 -12.90
CA PHE A 529 -9.72 2.34 -13.59
C PHE A 529 -9.47 0.98 -14.27
N ASP A 530 -10.40 0.07 -14.13
CA ASP A 530 -10.38 -1.26 -14.76
C ASP A 530 -10.58 -1.19 -16.29
N THR A 531 -10.72 -2.34 -16.93
CA THR A 531 -10.93 -2.46 -18.39
C THR A 531 -12.28 -1.91 -18.84
N GLU A 532 -13.25 -1.83 -17.95
CA GLU A 532 -14.57 -1.22 -18.15
C GLU A 532 -14.59 0.29 -17.84
N GLY A 533 -13.48 0.82 -17.33
CA GLY A 533 -13.34 2.22 -16.91
C GLY A 533 -13.98 2.50 -15.56
N GLU A 534 -14.13 1.49 -14.71
CA GLU A 534 -14.69 1.63 -13.36
C GLU A 534 -13.60 1.62 -12.29
N ALA A 535 -13.81 2.39 -11.24
CA ALA A 535 -13.09 2.34 -9.99
C ALA A 535 -14.05 2.67 -8.84
N CYS A 536 -13.70 2.33 -7.61
CA CYS A 536 -14.58 2.44 -6.46
C CYS A 536 -14.00 3.31 -5.36
N ILE A 537 -14.86 4.06 -4.68
CA ILE A 537 -14.55 4.76 -3.45
C ILE A 537 -15.27 4.05 -2.31
N TYR A 538 -14.50 3.41 -1.46
CA TYR A 538 -14.99 2.84 -0.20
C TYR A 538 -15.16 3.94 0.84
N SER A 539 -16.24 3.86 1.63
CA SER A 539 -16.47 4.76 2.77
C SER A 539 -16.76 3.95 4.04
N SER A 540 -15.93 4.10 5.06
CA SER A 540 -16.17 3.45 6.37
C SER A 540 -17.29 4.11 7.18
N VAL A 541 -17.73 5.31 6.79
CA VAL A 541 -18.77 6.10 7.46
C VAL A 541 -19.75 6.66 6.43
N ALA A 542 -21.02 6.80 6.78
CA ALA A 542 -21.99 7.41 5.88
C ALA A 542 -21.67 8.90 5.66
N THR A 543 -21.41 9.30 4.40
CA THR A 543 -20.98 10.64 4.01
C THR A 543 -21.41 10.95 2.58
N HIS A 544 -21.54 12.24 2.22
CA HIS A 544 -21.57 12.60 0.81
C HIS A 544 -20.16 12.58 0.25
N LEU A 545 -20.05 12.08 -0.99
CA LEU A 545 -18.81 12.00 -1.75
C LEU A 545 -18.86 12.99 -2.92
N VAL A 546 -17.76 13.70 -3.11
CA VAL A 546 -17.46 14.41 -4.34
C VAL A 546 -16.09 13.95 -4.82
N VAL A 547 -15.98 13.59 -6.09
CA VAL A 547 -14.74 13.14 -6.71
C VAL A 547 -14.49 13.97 -7.96
N ASP A 548 -13.35 14.66 -7.98
CA ASP A 548 -12.92 15.49 -9.11
C ASP A 548 -11.62 14.90 -9.70
N LEU A 549 -11.59 14.74 -11.02
CA LEU A 549 -10.42 14.27 -11.75
C LEU A 549 -9.40 15.39 -11.91
N GLN A 550 -8.14 15.14 -11.60
CA GLN A 550 -7.04 16.07 -11.84
C GLN A 550 -6.24 15.71 -13.11
N GLY A 551 -6.22 14.46 -13.53
CA GLY A 551 -5.56 14.02 -14.75
C GLY A 551 -5.20 12.54 -14.72
N TYR A 552 -4.72 12.04 -15.86
CA TYR A 552 -4.34 10.65 -16.06
C TYR A 552 -2.84 10.50 -16.23
N PHE A 553 -2.28 9.45 -15.66
CA PHE A 553 -0.95 9.00 -16.01
C PHE A 553 -0.94 8.41 -17.42
N SER A 554 0.03 8.78 -18.24
CA SER A 554 0.22 8.15 -19.55
C SER A 554 0.67 6.69 -19.38
N ALA A 555 0.38 5.86 -20.37
CA ALA A 555 0.73 4.43 -20.31
C ALA A 555 2.23 4.23 -20.03
N GLY A 556 2.54 3.45 -18.98
CA GLY A 556 3.91 3.15 -18.57
C GLY A 556 4.63 4.27 -17.81
N SER A 557 3.97 5.40 -17.49
CA SER A 557 4.58 6.47 -16.70
C SER A 557 4.39 6.31 -15.18
N PHE A 558 3.52 5.38 -14.76
CA PHE A 558 3.23 5.08 -13.37
C PHE A 558 3.01 3.58 -13.17
N ASP A 559 3.70 3.01 -12.19
CA ASP A 559 3.51 1.65 -11.71
C ASP A 559 2.59 1.70 -10.50
N ASP A 560 1.30 1.45 -10.72
CA ASP A 560 0.26 1.43 -9.68
C ASP A 560 0.48 0.25 -8.74
N ILE A 561 0.40 0.50 -7.43
CA ILE A 561 0.57 -0.52 -6.39
C ILE A 561 -0.57 -0.38 -5.38
N ALA A 562 -1.41 -1.40 -5.31
CA ALA A 562 -2.51 -1.42 -4.35
C ALA A 562 -2.03 -1.86 -2.95
N ASP A 563 -2.44 -1.13 -1.92
CA ASP A 563 -2.36 -1.49 -0.50
C ASP A 563 -0.99 -1.91 0.06
N ALA A 564 0.10 -1.20 -0.25
CA ALA A 564 1.41 -1.49 0.28
C ALA A 564 1.80 -0.53 1.42
N ARG A 565 1.96 -1.03 2.64
CA ARG A 565 2.38 -0.23 3.81
C ARG A 565 3.89 -0.23 3.96
N LEU A 566 4.50 0.98 3.93
CA LEU A 566 5.94 1.17 4.13
C LEU A 566 6.30 1.43 5.60
N LEU A 567 5.40 2.01 6.38
CA LEU A 567 5.63 2.34 7.80
C LEU A 567 4.31 2.35 8.57
N ASP A 568 4.32 1.78 9.79
CA ASP A 568 3.23 1.95 10.76
C ASP A 568 3.82 1.96 12.18
N THR A 569 3.78 3.11 12.85
CA THR A 569 4.33 3.28 14.20
C THR A 569 3.29 3.05 15.30
N ARG A 570 2.06 2.65 14.96
CA ARG A 570 1.00 2.38 15.93
C ARG A 570 1.18 1.07 16.68
N GLY A 571 2.06 0.19 16.18
CA GLY A 571 2.16 -1.20 16.63
C GLY A 571 1.03 -2.05 16.06
N SER A 572 1.18 -3.38 16.11
CA SER A 572 0.10 -4.31 15.77
C SER A 572 -1.00 -4.18 16.83
N GLY A 573 -2.09 -3.54 16.46
CA GLY A 573 -3.33 -3.56 17.23
C GLY A 573 -4.19 -4.72 16.81
#